data_2ff9fc25194d2fcd8879d9e93f03babf
#
_entry.id   2ff9fc25194d2fcd8879d9e93f03babf
#
_cell.length_a   1.000
_cell.length_b   1.000
_cell.length_c   1.000
_cell.angle_alpha   90.00
_cell.angle_beta   90.00
_cell.angle_gamma   90.00
#
_symmetry.space_group_name_H-M   'P 1'
#
loop_
_entity.id
_entity.type
_entity.pdbx_description
1 polymer ?
#
loop_
_entity_poly.entity_id
_entity_poly.type
_entity_poly.pdbx_seq_one_letter_code
_entity_poly.pdbx_strand_id
1 'polypeptide(L)'
;VADEQKSPPKKRGRPKRDPNAPKAIYNLSRAEIARRAAQKQVRQAKKRAAKASKTAEDKRRYARKVEQSQSRVEKALNGKQTTLIDEGDLQNVPAAVSDLVEEYEVVFKPNPGPQEQFLSAGERDVLYGGAAGGGKSFALLADPLRFCHNSNHRGLLLRRTLDELTELIDKSRQLYTKAFPGAKFRESKSTWHFPSGATIWFTYLDKDKDVTRFQGQAFNWIGIDEITQYPTPYVWDYLRSRLRTTDPELQQHLYMRCTANPGGVGGWWVKKTYIDDIEPNKPYAAFDIETQTPFLYPSKHEKAGQPLFYRKFVPARLTDNPFLMEDGQYEAMLLSLPEVERKRLLDGDWDVAEGAAFPEFSRVRHVVEPFELPTNWPRIRAADYGYASPSCVLWGAIDWDNNIWVYRELYAKHLTAEELADKILEAEQLDPPAHYTVLDSSCWNKTGFGPSIAETMMRAGVRWTPSDRNRLQGKMEIHRRLADDPYTQEPRVRFFSNCQNIIKQLTGIPLSKTNSEDVDTKAEDHAYDALRYMLMTRMSGYAAIQHQLGAIKNQVHQVQDEVFGY
;
A
#
# COMPACT_ATOMS: atom_id res chain seq x y z
N VAL A 1 -16.26 -87.26 18.43
CA VAL A 1 -15.13 -86.43 18.89
C VAL A 1 -15.30 -85.11 18.22
N ALA A 2 -15.87 -84.12 18.95
CA ALA A 2 -16.12 -82.72 18.46
C ALA A 2 -15.33 -81.78 19.33
N ASP A 3 -14.50 -80.95 18.72
CA ASP A 3 -13.72 -79.92 19.31
C ASP A 3 -14.61 -78.67 19.56
N GLU A 4 -14.74 -78.29 20.84
CA GLU A 4 -15.40 -77.01 21.24
C GLU A 4 -14.44 -75.87 21.13
N GLN A 5 -14.66 -74.98 20.15
CA GLN A 5 -14.00 -73.66 20.07
C GLN A 5 -14.68 -72.66 21.02
N LYS A 6 -13.98 -72.27 22.08
CA LYS A 6 -14.36 -71.17 22.97
C LYS A 6 -14.18 -69.79 22.30
N SER A 7 -15.27 -69.09 22.09
CA SER A 7 -15.28 -67.70 21.66
C SER A 7 -14.82 -66.71 22.74
N PRO A 8 -14.14 -65.58 22.41
CA PRO A 8 -13.64 -64.63 23.39
C PRO A 8 -14.77 -63.75 23.97
N PRO A 9 -14.62 -63.22 25.18
CA PRO A 9 -15.67 -62.48 25.90
C PRO A 9 -16.00 -61.14 25.25
N LYS A 10 -17.31 -60.85 25.07
CA LYS A 10 -17.87 -59.57 24.58
C LYS A 10 -17.48 -58.44 25.50
N LYS A 11 -16.87 -57.33 24.94
CA LYS A 11 -16.63 -56.06 25.62
C LYS A 11 -17.96 -55.46 26.07
N ARG A 12 -18.15 -55.23 27.38
CA ARG A 12 -19.27 -54.45 27.94
C ARG A 12 -19.24 -53.03 27.41
N GLY A 13 -20.30 -52.59 26.72
CA GLY A 13 -20.49 -51.26 26.22
C GLY A 13 -20.58 -50.27 27.40
N ARG A 14 -20.02 -49.09 27.20
CA ARG A 14 -20.17 -47.94 28.10
C ARG A 14 -21.68 -47.56 28.23
N PRO A 15 -22.18 -47.29 29.43
CA PRO A 15 -23.56 -46.81 29.57
C PRO A 15 -23.75 -45.47 28.84
N LYS A 16 -24.87 -45.33 28.14
CA LYS A 16 -25.27 -44.06 27.49
C LYS A 16 -25.51 -43.01 28.56
N ARG A 17 -24.88 -41.84 28.41
CA ARG A 17 -25.09 -40.67 29.29
C ARG A 17 -26.54 -40.19 29.15
N ASP A 18 -27.19 -39.93 30.27
CA ASP A 18 -28.46 -39.23 30.34
C ASP A 18 -28.28 -37.79 29.88
N PRO A 19 -29.03 -37.32 28.86
CA PRO A 19 -28.90 -35.94 28.34
C PRO A 19 -29.41 -34.87 29.34
N ASN A 20 -30.16 -35.24 30.37
CA ASN A 20 -30.76 -34.31 31.34
C ASN A 20 -30.08 -34.24 32.70
N ALA A 21 -28.91 -34.87 32.87
CA ALA A 21 -28.17 -34.77 34.12
C ALA A 21 -27.55 -33.36 34.30
N PRO A 22 -27.70 -32.70 35.47
CA PRO A 22 -27.14 -31.37 35.68
C PRO A 22 -25.62 -31.40 35.56
N LYS A 23 -25.09 -30.46 34.73
CA LYS A 23 -23.65 -30.29 34.60
C LYS A 23 -23.07 -29.84 35.93
N ALA A 24 -22.35 -30.71 36.61
CA ALA A 24 -21.58 -30.36 37.80
C ALA A 24 -20.51 -29.34 37.41
N ILE A 25 -20.68 -28.10 37.83
CA ILE A 25 -19.68 -27.02 37.67
C ILE A 25 -18.62 -27.28 38.76
N TYR A 26 -17.51 -27.90 38.35
CA TYR A 26 -16.34 -28.02 39.24
C TYR A 26 -15.59 -26.70 39.22
N ASN A 27 -15.79 -25.87 40.23
CA ASN A 27 -14.90 -24.75 40.54
C ASN A 27 -13.57 -25.31 41.06
N LEU A 28 -12.67 -25.65 40.16
CA LEU A 28 -11.30 -26.00 40.53
C LEU A 28 -10.53 -24.72 40.87
N SER A 29 -9.87 -24.67 42.01
CA SER A 29 -9.00 -23.56 42.38
C SER A 29 -7.84 -23.42 41.34
N ARG A 30 -7.31 -22.19 41.17
CA ARG A 30 -6.16 -21.94 40.27
C ARG A 30 -4.97 -22.89 40.59
N ALA A 31 -4.75 -23.23 41.85
CA ALA A 31 -3.71 -24.15 42.27
C ALA A 31 -3.96 -25.60 41.81
N GLU A 32 -5.19 -26.03 41.74
CA GLU A 32 -5.57 -27.39 41.31
C GLU A 32 -5.51 -27.55 39.80
N ILE A 33 -5.81 -26.47 39.03
CA ILE A 33 -5.62 -26.41 37.58
C ILE A 33 -4.13 -26.49 37.23
N ALA A 34 -3.30 -25.73 37.94
CA ALA A 34 -1.84 -25.75 37.77
C ALA A 34 -1.25 -27.13 38.13
N ARG A 35 -1.72 -27.78 39.20
CA ARG A 35 -1.27 -29.12 39.57
C ARG A 35 -1.63 -30.19 38.55
N ARG A 36 -2.83 -30.14 37.96
CA ARG A 36 -3.24 -31.06 36.88
C ARG A 36 -2.49 -30.81 35.57
N ALA A 37 -2.18 -29.53 35.25
CA ALA A 37 -1.35 -29.20 34.11
C ALA A 37 0.09 -29.71 34.28
N ALA A 38 0.69 -29.54 35.46
CA ALA A 38 2.03 -30.05 35.77
C ALA A 38 2.08 -31.58 35.70
N GLN A 39 1.08 -32.29 36.28
CA GLN A 39 0.98 -33.75 36.17
C GLN A 39 0.84 -34.25 34.72
N LYS A 40 0.11 -33.52 33.88
CA LYS A 40 -0.02 -33.85 32.44
C LYS A 40 1.30 -33.67 31.71
N GLN A 41 2.06 -32.62 32.01
CA GLN A 41 3.40 -32.39 31.43
C GLN A 41 4.40 -33.47 31.87
N VAL A 42 4.44 -33.85 33.15
CA VAL A 42 5.29 -34.93 33.65
C VAL A 42 4.94 -36.27 33.01
N ARG A 43 3.65 -36.56 32.79
CA ARG A 43 3.21 -37.79 32.11
C ARG A 43 3.57 -37.81 30.63
N GLN A 44 3.52 -36.66 29.96
CA GLN A 44 3.98 -36.52 28.55
C GLN A 44 5.50 -36.63 28.47
N ALA A 45 6.25 -36.04 29.38
CA ALA A 45 7.70 -36.14 29.46
C ALA A 45 8.16 -37.60 29.69
N LYS A 46 7.51 -38.31 30.60
CA LYS A 46 7.78 -39.76 30.83
C LYS A 46 7.47 -40.63 29.62
N LYS A 47 6.40 -40.32 28.85
CA LYS A 47 6.10 -41.05 27.58
C LYS A 47 7.10 -40.73 26.46
N ARG A 48 7.62 -39.51 26.40
CA ARG A 48 8.69 -39.11 25.47
C ARG A 48 10.03 -39.76 25.84
N ALA A 49 10.36 -39.83 27.12
CA ALA A 49 11.56 -40.49 27.62
C ALA A 49 11.57 -42.01 27.35
N ALA A 50 10.41 -42.68 27.51
CA ALA A 50 10.28 -44.10 27.21
C ALA A 50 10.37 -44.47 25.74
N LYS A 51 10.17 -43.52 24.82
CA LYS A 51 10.28 -43.74 23.35
C LYS A 51 11.70 -43.45 22.79
N ALA A 52 12.62 -42.98 23.62
CA ALA A 52 13.94 -42.49 23.24
C ALA A 52 15.12 -43.34 23.80
N SER A 53 14.92 -44.66 23.99
CA SER A 53 15.88 -45.52 24.69
C SER A 53 17.13 -45.98 23.86
N LYS A 54 17.50 -45.29 22.79
CA LYS A 54 18.79 -45.55 22.09
C LYS A 54 19.79 -44.37 22.04
N THR A 55 19.46 -43.21 22.67
CA THR A 55 20.32 -41.99 22.63
C THR A 55 20.39 -41.28 23.99
N ALA A 56 20.12 -41.98 25.10
CA ALA A 56 20.08 -41.36 26.43
C ALA A 56 21.47 -40.85 26.89
N GLU A 57 22.53 -41.47 26.45
CA GLU A 57 23.90 -41.11 26.87
C GLU A 57 24.39 -39.88 26.10
N ASP A 58 24.11 -39.78 24.83
CA ASP A 58 24.41 -38.61 24.00
C ASP A 58 23.59 -37.38 24.44
N LYS A 59 22.33 -37.58 24.81
CA LYS A 59 21.47 -36.50 25.35
C LYS A 59 21.94 -36.00 26.72
N ARG A 60 22.45 -36.88 27.60
CA ARG A 60 23.05 -36.48 28.89
C ARG A 60 24.36 -35.73 28.68
N ARG A 61 25.16 -36.13 27.71
CA ARG A 61 26.39 -35.43 27.36
C ARG A 61 26.11 -34.05 26.77
N TYR A 62 25.09 -33.92 25.93
CA TYR A 62 24.64 -32.65 25.34
C TYR A 62 24.02 -31.73 26.40
N ALA A 63 23.13 -32.24 27.27
CA ALA A 63 22.52 -31.47 28.35
C ALA A 63 23.56 -30.91 29.33
N ARG A 64 24.60 -31.70 29.70
CA ARG A 64 25.70 -31.21 30.55
C ARG A 64 26.54 -30.12 29.84
N LYS A 65 26.77 -30.23 28.52
CA LYS A 65 27.46 -29.19 27.75
C LYS A 65 26.65 -27.89 27.71
N VAL A 66 25.33 -27.95 27.49
CA VAL A 66 24.41 -26.80 27.49
C VAL A 66 24.38 -26.13 28.87
N GLU A 67 24.26 -26.90 29.95
CA GLU A 67 24.21 -26.37 31.34
C GLU A 67 25.54 -25.73 31.73
N GLN A 68 26.67 -26.29 31.33
CA GLN A 68 28.00 -25.70 31.52
C GLN A 68 28.19 -24.42 30.70
N SER A 69 27.62 -24.35 29.48
CA SER A 69 27.70 -23.17 28.63
C SER A 69 26.81 -22.04 29.20
N GLN A 70 25.60 -22.34 29.66
CA GLN A 70 24.71 -21.38 30.32
C GLN A 70 25.33 -20.80 31.60
N SER A 71 25.93 -21.64 32.45
CA SER A 71 26.62 -21.18 33.66
C SER A 71 27.86 -20.31 33.37
N ARG A 72 28.55 -20.52 32.23
CA ARG A 72 29.65 -19.67 31.79
C ARG A 72 29.19 -18.32 31.26
N VAL A 73 28.05 -18.30 30.51
CA VAL A 73 27.43 -17.07 30.01
C VAL A 73 26.87 -16.24 31.17
N GLU A 74 26.17 -16.85 32.14
CA GLU A 74 25.70 -16.15 33.34
C GLU A 74 26.82 -15.54 34.17
N LYS A 75 27.97 -16.24 34.32
CA LYS A 75 29.15 -15.69 35.00
C LYS A 75 29.82 -14.55 34.21
N ALA A 76 29.75 -14.56 32.88
CA ALA A 76 30.29 -13.48 32.05
C ALA A 76 29.38 -12.23 32.04
N LEU A 77 28.07 -12.41 32.12
CA LEU A 77 27.09 -11.31 32.13
C LEU A 77 26.96 -10.60 33.49
N ASN A 78 27.20 -11.30 34.61
CA ASN A 78 27.14 -10.73 35.95
C ASN A 78 28.38 -9.91 36.36
N GLY A 79 29.33 -9.74 35.48
CA GLY A 79 30.62 -9.07 35.76
C GLY A 79 30.84 -7.69 35.14
N LYS A 80 29.96 -7.16 34.28
CA LYS A 80 30.15 -5.83 33.66
C LYS A 80 28.81 -5.14 33.35
N GLN A 81 28.67 -3.90 33.82
CA GLN A 81 27.68 -2.93 33.42
C GLN A 81 27.80 -2.64 31.91
N THR A 82 26.65 -2.60 31.23
CA THR A 82 26.49 -2.32 29.80
C THR A 82 27.02 -0.94 29.42
N THR A 83 28.12 -0.90 28.71
CA THR A 83 28.49 0.21 27.81
C THR A 83 28.46 -0.32 26.37
N LEU A 84 27.93 0.47 25.44
CA LEU A 84 27.89 0.20 24.01
C LEU A 84 29.29 -0.21 23.51
N ILE A 85 29.40 -1.35 22.84
CA ILE A 85 30.64 -1.90 22.31
C ILE A 85 31.01 -1.09 21.06
N ASP A 86 32.12 -0.41 21.07
CA ASP A 86 32.72 0.25 19.91
C ASP A 86 33.47 -0.80 19.07
N GLU A 87 33.53 -0.63 17.75
CA GLU A 87 34.17 -1.59 16.82
C GLU A 87 35.66 -1.89 17.16
N GLY A 88 36.32 -1.01 17.93
CA GLY A 88 37.69 -1.22 18.44
C GLY A 88 37.82 -2.29 19.53
N ASP A 89 36.75 -2.68 20.20
CA ASP A 89 36.76 -3.65 21.31
C ASP A 89 36.70 -5.12 20.86
N LEU A 90 36.39 -5.37 19.58
CA LEU A 90 36.32 -6.73 19.02
C LEU A 90 37.67 -7.46 18.94
N GLN A 91 38.80 -6.74 19.05
CA GLN A 91 40.16 -7.34 19.05
C GLN A 91 40.57 -7.95 20.41
N ASN A 92 39.80 -7.72 21.48
CA ASN A 92 40.09 -8.22 22.84
C ASN A 92 39.02 -9.20 23.38
N VAL A 93 38.26 -9.84 22.50
CA VAL A 93 37.29 -10.89 22.91
C VAL A 93 38.09 -12.14 23.30
N PRO A 94 37.95 -12.68 24.55
CA PRO A 94 38.63 -13.89 24.93
C PRO A 94 38.36 -15.04 23.95
N ALA A 95 39.38 -15.83 23.59
CA ALA A 95 39.29 -16.96 22.66
C ALA A 95 38.08 -17.91 22.92
N ALA A 96 37.66 -18.02 24.20
CA ALA A 96 36.46 -18.79 24.58
C ALA A 96 35.11 -18.24 24.04
N VAL A 97 35.07 -16.97 23.59
CA VAL A 97 33.86 -16.36 22.98
C VAL A 97 33.98 -16.43 21.45
N SER A 98 35.23 -16.35 20.93
CA SER A 98 35.52 -16.59 19.52
C SER A 98 35.10 -18.02 19.11
N ASP A 99 35.46 -19.02 19.91
CA ASP A 99 35.07 -20.43 19.69
C ASP A 99 33.56 -20.67 19.74
N LEU A 100 32.81 -19.81 20.43
CA LEU A 100 31.34 -19.88 20.48
C LEU A 100 30.69 -19.22 19.24
N VAL A 101 31.35 -18.26 18.62
CA VAL A 101 30.85 -17.57 17.41
C VAL A 101 31.10 -18.43 16.15
N GLU A 102 32.18 -19.22 16.15
CA GLU A 102 32.51 -20.14 15.04
C GLU A 102 31.56 -21.36 14.94
N GLU A 103 30.79 -21.66 15.99
CA GLU A 103 29.88 -22.84 16.00
C GLU A 103 28.49 -22.57 15.41
N TYR A 104 28.16 -21.32 15.03
CA TYR A 104 26.86 -20.99 14.42
C TYR A 104 27.01 -20.59 12.96
N GLU A 105 26.48 -21.43 12.05
CA GLU A 105 26.34 -21.07 10.65
C GLU A 105 25.36 -19.89 10.54
N VAL A 106 25.82 -18.74 10.02
CA VAL A 106 24.98 -17.59 9.74
C VAL A 106 24.14 -17.89 8.50
N VAL A 107 22.89 -18.29 8.71
CA VAL A 107 21.97 -18.67 7.64
C VAL A 107 21.49 -17.46 6.82
N PHE A 108 21.37 -16.30 7.47
CA PHE A 108 20.97 -15.05 6.83
C PHE A 108 21.67 -13.87 7.52
N LYS A 109 22.29 -13.04 6.70
CA LYS A 109 22.83 -11.74 7.11
C LYS A 109 22.17 -10.67 6.24
N PRO A 110 21.50 -9.67 6.83
CA PRO A 110 20.94 -8.58 6.05
C PRO A 110 22.03 -7.78 5.35
N ASN A 111 21.71 -7.26 4.17
CA ASN A 111 22.57 -6.30 3.50
C ASN A 111 22.59 -5.00 4.32
N PRO A 112 23.76 -4.35 4.47
CA PRO A 112 23.89 -3.07 5.16
C PRO A 112 22.94 -2.00 4.57
N GLY A 113 22.40 -1.14 5.43
CA GLY A 113 21.54 -0.05 5.02
C GLY A 113 20.05 -0.40 5.03
N PRO A 114 19.29 -0.26 3.92
CA PRO A 114 17.82 -0.37 3.93
C PRO A 114 17.29 -1.70 4.44
N GLN A 115 17.94 -2.83 4.13
CA GLN A 115 17.48 -4.14 4.59
C GLN A 115 17.64 -4.29 6.12
N GLU A 116 18.74 -3.80 6.70
CA GLU A 116 18.92 -3.73 8.14
C GLU A 116 17.93 -2.79 8.80
N GLN A 117 17.69 -1.61 8.18
CA GLN A 117 16.73 -0.62 8.69
C GLN A 117 15.29 -1.16 8.71
N PHE A 118 14.91 -1.95 7.71
CA PHE A 118 13.61 -2.61 7.68
C PHE A 118 13.49 -3.67 8.78
N LEU A 119 14.49 -4.53 8.92
CA LEU A 119 14.49 -5.61 9.91
C LEU A 119 14.61 -5.09 11.35
N SER A 120 15.31 -3.98 11.58
CA SER A 120 15.45 -3.36 12.89
C SER A 120 14.31 -2.41 13.26
N ALA A 121 13.39 -2.13 12.34
CA ALA A 121 12.31 -1.17 12.55
C ALA A 121 11.35 -1.59 13.67
N GLY A 122 11.14 -0.71 14.65
CA GLY A 122 10.24 -0.91 15.79
C GLY A 122 8.81 -0.44 15.54
N GLU A 123 8.55 0.24 14.43
CA GLU A 123 7.25 0.80 14.08
C GLU A 123 6.24 -0.30 13.76
N ARG A 124 4.97 -0.02 14.05
CA ARG A 124 3.90 -1.02 13.88
C ARG A 124 3.64 -1.39 12.44
N ASP A 125 3.70 -0.41 11.52
CA ASP A 125 3.51 -0.61 10.08
C ASP A 125 4.75 -0.10 9.35
N VAL A 126 5.44 -0.94 8.59
CA VAL A 126 6.63 -0.55 7.82
C VAL A 126 6.52 -1.02 6.38
N LEU A 127 6.73 -0.07 5.45
CA LEU A 127 6.90 -0.34 4.03
C LEU A 127 8.38 -0.38 3.68
N TYR A 128 8.84 -1.48 3.07
CA TYR A 128 10.11 -1.56 2.37
C TYR A 128 9.84 -1.51 0.86
N GLY A 129 10.00 -0.34 0.26
CA GLY A 129 9.51 -0.07 -1.09
C GLY A 129 10.50 0.67 -1.97
N GLY A 130 10.42 0.48 -3.28
CA GLY A 130 11.27 1.14 -4.27
C GLY A 130 11.74 0.21 -5.37
N ALA A 131 12.95 0.41 -5.88
CA ALA A 131 13.50 -0.31 -7.03
C ALA A 131 13.45 -1.84 -6.88
N ALA A 132 13.41 -2.55 -8.01
CA ALA A 132 13.55 -3.99 -8.04
C ALA A 132 14.96 -4.42 -7.61
N GLY A 133 15.11 -5.67 -7.17
CA GLY A 133 16.42 -6.21 -6.80
C GLY A 133 16.94 -5.82 -5.41
N GLY A 134 16.31 -4.90 -4.68
CA GLY A 134 16.77 -4.43 -3.35
C GLY A 134 16.64 -5.43 -2.20
N GLY A 135 16.35 -6.71 -2.46
CA GLY A 135 16.27 -7.76 -1.41
C GLY A 135 15.02 -7.73 -0.54
N LYS A 136 13.96 -7.02 -0.96
CA LYS A 136 12.73 -6.76 -0.19
C LYS A 136 12.00 -8.05 0.25
N SER A 137 11.67 -8.94 -0.69
CA SER A 137 10.94 -10.19 -0.39
C SER A 137 11.75 -11.13 0.51
N PHE A 138 13.09 -11.11 0.40
CA PHE A 138 13.96 -11.91 1.26
C PHE A 138 13.96 -11.40 2.70
N ALA A 139 14.01 -10.06 2.89
CA ALA A 139 13.87 -9.44 4.21
C ALA A 139 12.49 -9.74 4.82
N LEU A 140 11.42 -9.69 4.02
CA LEU A 140 10.07 -10.01 4.47
C LEU A 140 9.95 -11.47 4.94
N LEU A 141 10.61 -12.42 4.26
CA LEU A 141 10.67 -13.81 4.67
C LEU A 141 11.49 -14.01 5.96
N ALA A 142 12.59 -13.28 6.12
CA ALA A 142 13.46 -13.40 7.29
C ALA A 142 12.85 -12.80 8.57
N ASP A 143 12.06 -11.73 8.46
CA ASP A 143 11.55 -10.96 9.59
C ASP A 143 10.75 -11.77 10.64
N PRO A 144 9.78 -12.64 10.28
CA PRO A 144 9.01 -13.39 11.27
C PRO A 144 9.79 -14.50 11.97
N LEU A 145 10.96 -14.90 11.45
CA LEU A 145 11.76 -15.98 12.02
C LEU A 145 12.26 -15.66 13.43
N ARG A 146 12.40 -14.38 13.78
CA ARG A 146 12.82 -13.93 15.13
C ARG A 146 11.93 -14.43 16.26
N PHE A 147 10.68 -14.76 15.96
CA PHE A 147 9.71 -15.25 16.95
C PHE A 147 9.40 -16.74 16.83
N CYS A 148 10.01 -17.45 15.89
CA CYS A 148 9.73 -18.88 15.65
C CYS A 148 10.22 -19.80 16.77
N HIS A 149 10.94 -19.30 17.78
CA HIS A 149 11.25 -20.01 19.01
C HIS A 149 10.06 -20.08 19.98
N ASN A 150 9.10 -19.14 19.90
CA ASN A 150 7.92 -19.07 20.74
C ASN A 150 6.77 -19.91 20.15
N SER A 151 6.24 -20.85 20.94
CA SER A 151 5.17 -21.78 20.48
C SER A 151 3.85 -21.10 20.14
N ASN A 152 3.63 -19.87 20.61
CA ASN A 152 2.41 -19.09 20.37
C ASN A 152 2.55 -18.14 19.15
N HIS A 153 3.71 -18.12 18.51
CA HIS A 153 3.90 -17.30 17.30
C HIS A 153 2.98 -17.77 16.17
N ARG A 154 2.23 -16.83 15.62
CA ARG A 154 1.31 -17.01 14.48
C ARG A 154 1.56 -15.90 13.47
N GLY A 155 2.34 -16.22 12.44
CA GLY A 155 2.57 -15.33 11.31
C GLY A 155 1.58 -15.56 10.18
N LEU A 156 1.28 -14.51 9.43
CA LEU A 156 0.53 -14.54 8.18
C LEU A 156 1.34 -13.83 7.10
N LEU A 157 1.58 -14.48 5.96
CA LEU A 157 2.22 -13.88 4.80
C LEU A 157 1.28 -13.96 3.60
N LEU A 158 1.03 -12.81 2.96
CA LEU A 158 0.12 -12.69 1.84
C LEU A 158 0.84 -12.23 0.57
N ARG A 159 0.31 -12.71 -0.54
CA ARG A 159 0.57 -12.25 -1.90
C ARG A 159 -0.77 -12.08 -2.65
N ARG A 160 -0.76 -11.42 -3.81
CA ARG A 160 -2.00 -11.21 -4.57
C ARG A 160 -2.49 -12.49 -5.23
N THR A 161 -1.61 -13.24 -5.87
CA THR A 161 -1.95 -14.46 -6.64
C THR A 161 -1.24 -15.69 -6.09
N LEU A 162 -1.75 -16.88 -6.47
CA LEU A 162 -1.17 -18.17 -6.08
C LEU A 162 0.21 -18.39 -6.74
N ASP A 163 0.34 -18.02 -8.01
CA ASP A 163 1.58 -18.24 -8.77
C ASP A 163 2.73 -17.44 -8.15
N GLU A 164 2.49 -16.18 -7.82
CA GLU A 164 3.47 -15.33 -7.14
C GLU A 164 3.79 -15.83 -5.73
N LEU A 165 2.81 -16.39 -5.01
CA LEU A 165 3.02 -16.98 -3.68
C LEU A 165 3.94 -18.19 -3.74
N THR A 166 3.90 -18.98 -4.83
CA THR A 166 4.73 -20.17 -5.01
C THR A 166 6.21 -19.83 -4.98
N GLU A 167 6.63 -18.74 -5.62
CA GLU A 167 8.01 -18.27 -5.56
C GLU A 167 8.47 -17.95 -4.13
N LEU A 168 7.61 -17.30 -3.33
CA LEU A 168 7.92 -17.02 -1.93
C LEU A 168 8.01 -18.28 -1.09
N ILE A 169 7.16 -19.27 -1.35
CA ILE A 169 7.22 -20.59 -0.70
C ILE A 169 8.56 -21.25 -0.99
N ASP A 170 9.02 -21.26 -2.23
CA ASP A 170 10.27 -21.89 -2.62
C ASP A 170 11.50 -21.18 -2.00
N LYS A 171 11.52 -19.86 -1.98
CA LYS A 171 12.52 -19.06 -1.26
C LYS A 171 12.50 -19.36 0.25
N SER A 172 11.30 -19.50 0.84
CA SER A 172 11.16 -19.82 2.26
C SER A 172 11.68 -21.22 2.60
N ARG A 173 11.55 -22.21 1.68
CA ARG A 173 12.11 -23.55 1.87
C ARG A 173 13.62 -23.51 2.03
N GLN A 174 14.30 -22.70 1.22
CA GLN A 174 15.75 -22.54 1.31
C GLN A 174 16.21 -21.89 2.63
N LEU A 175 15.44 -20.90 3.12
CA LEU A 175 15.79 -20.16 4.33
C LEU A 175 15.35 -20.87 5.61
N TYR A 176 14.08 -21.30 5.70
CA TYR A 176 13.48 -21.76 6.97
C TYR A 176 13.98 -23.12 7.41
N THR A 177 14.27 -24.03 6.47
CA THR A 177 14.84 -25.34 6.80
C THR A 177 16.27 -25.25 7.33
N LYS A 178 17.05 -24.28 6.86
CA LYS A 178 18.40 -24.02 7.36
C LYS A 178 18.35 -23.33 8.73
N ALA A 179 17.54 -22.27 8.87
CA ALA A 179 17.42 -21.50 10.11
C ALA A 179 16.81 -22.32 11.26
N PHE A 180 15.87 -23.22 10.95
CA PHE A 180 15.20 -24.07 11.95
C PHE A 180 15.21 -25.53 11.49
N PRO A 181 16.26 -26.29 11.76
CA PRO A 181 16.31 -27.72 11.46
C PRO A 181 15.11 -28.44 12.08
N GLY A 182 14.30 -29.08 11.22
CA GLY A 182 13.04 -29.71 11.62
C GLY A 182 11.78 -28.90 11.37
N ALA A 183 11.88 -27.65 10.86
CA ALA A 183 10.74 -26.92 10.30
C ALA A 183 10.17 -27.69 9.09
N LYS A 184 8.85 -27.69 8.96
CA LYS A 184 8.13 -28.44 7.90
C LYS A 184 7.05 -27.59 7.28
N PHE A 185 7.05 -27.51 5.96
CA PHE A 185 5.95 -26.90 5.20
C PHE A 185 4.86 -27.95 4.96
N ARG A 186 3.61 -27.61 5.25
CA ARG A 186 2.44 -28.43 4.95
C ARG A 186 1.74 -27.88 3.72
N GLU A 187 1.90 -28.54 2.58
CA GLU A 187 1.34 -28.14 1.28
C GLU A 187 -0.19 -27.93 1.36
N SER A 188 -0.93 -28.89 1.95
CA SER A 188 -2.39 -28.84 2.02
C SER A 188 -2.96 -27.63 2.78
N LYS A 189 -2.15 -26.95 3.57
CA LYS A 189 -2.52 -25.77 4.36
C LYS A 189 -1.65 -24.57 4.06
N SER A 190 -0.69 -24.68 3.17
CA SER A 190 0.32 -23.67 2.85
C SER A 190 0.93 -23.05 4.11
N THR A 191 1.29 -23.88 5.09
CA THR A 191 1.68 -23.42 6.44
C THR A 191 2.99 -24.05 6.88
N TRP A 192 3.92 -23.22 7.30
CA TRP A 192 5.12 -23.63 8.01
C TRP A 192 4.82 -23.98 9.45
N HIS A 193 5.39 -25.10 9.90
CA HIS A 193 5.36 -25.55 11.29
C HIS A 193 6.77 -25.68 11.80
N PHE A 194 7.09 -24.93 12.84
CA PHE A 194 8.41 -24.93 13.47
C PHE A 194 8.49 -25.90 14.65
N PRO A 195 9.68 -26.36 15.04
CA PRO A 195 9.85 -27.31 16.16
C PRO A 195 9.29 -26.81 17.49
N SER A 196 9.26 -25.49 17.72
CA SER A 196 8.65 -24.85 18.89
C SER A 196 7.13 -25.03 18.96
N GLY A 197 6.46 -25.17 17.83
CA GLY A 197 5.01 -25.10 17.67
C GLY A 197 4.54 -23.80 17.01
N ALA A 198 5.45 -22.88 16.72
CA ALA A 198 5.18 -21.68 15.91
C ALA A 198 4.66 -22.06 14.53
N THR A 199 3.88 -21.17 13.93
CA THR A 199 3.38 -21.37 12.57
C THR A 199 3.40 -20.06 11.78
N ILE A 200 3.71 -20.13 10.49
CA ILE A 200 3.55 -19.04 9.53
C ILE A 200 2.70 -19.55 8.38
N TRP A 201 1.55 -18.92 8.18
CA TRP A 201 0.61 -19.25 7.12
C TRP A 201 0.89 -18.40 5.89
N PHE A 202 1.16 -19.04 4.77
CA PHE A 202 1.34 -18.43 3.45
C PHE A 202 0.01 -18.51 2.71
N THR A 203 -0.47 -17.41 2.15
CA THR A 203 -1.76 -17.40 1.47
C THR A 203 -1.86 -16.24 0.47
N TYR A 204 -2.90 -16.26 -0.35
CA TYR A 204 -3.15 -15.24 -1.35
C TYR A 204 -4.59 -14.72 -1.27
N LEU A 205 -4.85 -13.55 -1.87
CA LEU A 205 -6.16 -12.92 -1.95
C LEU A 205 -6.40 -12.34 -3.35
N ASP A 206 -7.10 -13.07 -4.20
CA ASP A 206 -7.49 -12.59 -5.54
C ASP A 206 -8.46 -11.42 -5.47
N LYS A 207 -9.36 -11.44 -4.49
CA LYS A 207 -10.38 -10.40 -4.30
C LYS A 207 -10.31 -9.83 -2.89
N ASP A 208 -10.37 -8.52 -2.79
CA ASP A 208 -10.26 -7.83 -1.50
C ASP A 208 -11.32 -8.26 -0.48
N LYS A 209 -12.55 -8.57 -0.94
CA LYS A 209 -13.64 -9.06 -0.08
C LYS A 209 -13.33 -10.38 0.62
N ASP A 210 -12.42 -11.19 0.07
CA ASP A 210 -12.08 -12.50 0.64
C ASP A 210 -11.22 -12.37 1.90
N VAL A 211 -10.77 -11.14 2.26
CA VAL A 211 -10.09 -10.85 3.52
C VAL A 211 -10.94 -11.21 4.73
N THR A 212 -12.26 -11.25 4.59
CA THR A 212 -13.19 -11.65 5.66
C THR A 212 -12.99 -13.08 6.13
N ARG A 213 -12.35 -13.96 5.34
CA ARG A 213 -12.00 -15.34 5.75
C ARG A 213 -11.06 -15.39 6.97
N PHE A 214 -10.38 -14.29 7.27
CA PHE A 214 -9.55 -14.15 8.48
C PHE A 214 -10.36 -13.72 9.70
N GLN A 215 -11.68 -13.60 9.59
CA GLN A 215 -12.55 -13.29 10.73
C GLN A 215 -12.36 -14.36 11.82
N GLY A 216 -12.22 -13.92 13.07
CA GLY A 216 -11.97 -14.81 14.20
C GLY A 216 -10.52 -15.28 14.39
N GLN A 217 -9.65 -15.09 13.39
CA GLN A 217 -8.23 -15.42 13.51
C GLN A 217 -7.43 -14.33 14.23
N ALA A 218 -6.28 -14.70 14.76
CA ALA A 218 -5.37 -13.82 15.46
C ALA A 218 -3.93 -14.13 15.05
N PHE A 219 -3.19 -13.08 14.72
CA PHE A 219 -1.79 -13.14 14.34
C PHE A 219 -0.99 -12.15 15.18
N ASN A 220 0.28 -12.40 15.40
CA ASN A 220 1.18 -11.42 16.02
C ASN A 220 2.09 -10.75 14.98
N TRP A 221 2.23 -11.35 13.79
CA TRP A 221 2.95 -10.81 12.66
C TRP A 221 2.16 -11.00 11.35
N ILE A 222 2.11 -9.97 10.53
CA ILE A 222 1.48 -10.02 9.22
C ILE A 222 2.43 -9.38 8.19
N GLY A 223 2.78 -10.15 7.16
CA GLY A 223 3.53 -9.70 6.00
C GLY A 223 2.68 -9.64 4.74
N ILE A 224 2.80 -8.57 3.95
CA ILE A 224 2.19 -8.49 2.62
C ILE A 224 3.29 -8.13 1.62
N ASP A 225 3.56 -9.04 0.71
CA ASP A 225 4.50 -8.78 -0.38
C ASP A 225 3.76 -8.17 -1.57
N GLU A 226 4.37 -7.16 -2.21
CA GLU A 226 3.81 -6.36 -3.30
C GLU A 226 2.43 -5.76 -2.98
N ILE A 227 2.37 -4.97 -1.91
CA ILE A 227 1.13 -4.37 -1.40
C ILE A 227 0.44 -3.44 -2.42
N THR A 228 1.18 -2.90 -3.38
CA THR A 228 0.65 -2.09 -4.50
C THR A 228 -0.28 -2.86 -5.46
N GLN A 229 -0.34 -4.18 -5.37
CA GLN A 229 -1.29 -4.98 -6.13
C GLN A 229 -2.72 -4.97 -5.56
N TYR A 230 -2.93 -4.42 -4.36
CA TYR A 230 -4.25 -4.26 -3.75
C TYR A 230 -4.82 -2.88 -4.08
N PRO A 231 -5.98 -2.80 -4.78
CA PRO A 231 -6.52 -1.53 -5.29
C PRO A 231 -6.82 -0.48 -4.23
N THR A 232 -7.16 -0.93 -3.01
CA THR A 232 -7.52 -0.06 -1.88
C THR A 232 -6.82 -0.49 -0.60
N PRO A 233 -6.74 0.36 0.42
CA PRO A 233 -6.17 0.01 1.72
C PRO A 233 -7.03 -0.98 2.53
N TYR A 234 -8.21 -1.37 2.05
CA TYR A 234 -9.18 -2.18 2.80
C TYR A 234 -8.59 -3.48 3.35
N VAL A 235 -7.84 -4.22 2.55
CA VAL A 235 -7.20 -5.48 2.99
C VAL A 235 -6.19 -5.21 4.11
N TRP A 236 -5.37 -4.18 3.95
CA TRP A 236 -4.37 -3.76 4.92
C TRP A 236 -5.00 -3.35 6.25
N ASP A 237 -6.04 -2.51 6.21
CA ASP A 237 -6.74 -2.02 7.40
C ASP A 237 -7.51 -3.12 8.11
N TYR A 238 -8.18 -4.01 7.34
CA TYR A 238 -8.88 -5.15 7.91
C TYR A 238 -7.91 -6.09 8.66
N LEU A 239 -6.78 -6.43 8.06
CA LEU A 239 -5.79 -7.32 8.65
C LEU A 239 -5.13 -6.72 9.89
N ARG A 240 -4.96 -5.39 9.97
CA ARG A 240 -4.48 -4.73 11.18
C ARG A 240 -5.34 -5.06 12.40
N SER A 241 -6.65 -5.19 12.23
CA SER A 241 -7.56 -5.60 13.31
C SER A 241 -7.38 -7.05 13.76
N ARG A 242 -6.60 -7.85 13.04
CA ARG A 242 -6.27 -9.25 13.39
C ARG A 242 -4.97 -9.37 14.19
N LEU A 243 -4.22 -8.30 14.34
CA LEU A 243 -3.02 -8.25 15.18
C LEU A 243 -3.41 -8.29 16.67
N ARG A 244 -3.34 -9.47 17.25
CA ARG A 244 -3.64 -9.69 18.66
C ARG A 244 -3.02 -10.99 19.17
N THR A 245 -2.62 -11.02 20.42
CA THR A 245 -2.13 -12.22 21.10
C THR A 245 -2.43 -12.13 22.60
N THR A 246 -2.47 -13.26 23.27
CA THR A 246 -2.53 -13.36 24.73
C THR A 246 -1.18 -13.72 25.34
N ASP A 247 -0.15 -13.88 24.52
CA ASP A 247 1.21 -14.17 24.96
C ASP A 247 1.91 -12.85 25.34
N PRO A 248 2.40 -12.69 26.58
CA PRO A 248 3.00 -11.45 27.05
C PRO A 248 4.28 -11.05 26.30
N GLU A 249 5.08 -12.03 25.86
CA GLU A 249 6.30 -11.78 25.08
C GLU A 249 5.95 -11.21 23.70
N LEU A 250 4.98 -11.84 23.01
CA LEU A 250 4.58 -11.43 21.66
C LEU A 250 3.67 -10.19 21.65
N GLN A 251 3.04 -9.84 22.78
CA GLN A 251 2.13 -8.70 22.87
C GLN A 251 2.83 -7.36 22.59
N GLN A 252 4.11 -7.26 22.89
CA GLN A 252 4.93 -6.09 22.61
C GLN A 252 5.35 -6.00 21.14
N HIS A 253 5.18 -7.08 20.38
CA HIS A 253 5.65 -7.26 19.00
C HIS A 253 4.49 -7.56 18.05
N LEU A 254 3.41 -6.78 18.13
CA LEU A 254 2.28 -6.85 17.20
C LEU A 254 2.50 -5.85 16.07
N TYR A 255 2.92 -6.31 14.89
CA TYR A 255 3.24 -5.43 13.79
C TYR A 255 3.03 -6.03 12.40
N MET A 256 2.98 -5.14 11.41
CA MET A 256 2.85 -5.45 10.01
C MET A 256 4.08 -5.02 9.23
N ARG A 257 4.39 -5.78 8.19
CA ARG A 257 5.46 -5.50 7.25
C ARG A 257 4.93 -5.61 5.83
N CYS A 258 5.27 -4.67 4.99
CA CYS A 258 4.93 -4.77 3.58
C CYS A 258 6.11 -4.41 2.69
N THR A 259 6.08 -4.97 1.49
CA THR A 259 7.02 -4.65 0.42
C THR A 259 6.27 -4.16 -0.80
N ALA A 260 6.91 -3.36 -1.63
CA ALA A 260 6.36 -2.93 -2.90
C ALA A 260 7.43 -2.45 -3.87
N ASN A 261 7.13 -2.61 -5.16
CA ASN A 261 7.69 -1.77 -6.21
C ASN A 261 6.71 -0.62 -6.51
N PRO A 262 7.18 0.53 -7.03
CA PRO A 262 6.32 1.57 -7.54
C PRO A 262 5.39 1.05 -8.65
N GLY A 263 4.23 1.66 -8.82
CA GLY A 263 3.21 1.23 -9.78
C GLY A 263 2.15 0.31 -9.19
N GLY A 264 1.48 -0.46 -10.04
CA GLY A 264 0.35 -1.31 -9.66
C GLY A 264 -0.93 -0.55 -9.34
N VAL A 265 -2.06 -1.27 -9.32
CA VAL A 265 -3.41 -0.69 -9.17
C VAL A 265 -3.62 0.02 -7.82
N GLY A 266 -2.86 -0.32 -6.80
CA GLY A 266 -2.90 0.29 -5.47
C GLY A 266 -1.76 1.26 -5.21
N GLY A 267 -0.91 1.54 -6.21
CA GLY A 267 0.23 2.45 -6.05
C GLY A 267 -0.16 3.80 -5.48
N TRP A 268 -1.32 4.32 -5.87
CA TRP A 268 -1.83 5.61 -5.43
C TRP A 268 -2.01 5.72 -3.90
N TRP A 269 -2.64 4.71 -3.26
CA TRP A 269 -2.86 4.76 -1.83
C TRP A 269 -1.60 4.42 -1.03
N VAL A 270 -0.76 3.52 -1.55
CA VAL A 270 0.54 3.20 -0.94
C VAL A 270 1.44 4.44 -0.95
N LYS A 271 1.51 5.13 -2.10
CA LYS A 271 2.24 6.38 -2.24
C LYS A 271 1.74 7.44 -1.26
N LYS A 272 0.42 7.68 -1.22
CA LYS A 272 -0.19 8.65 -0.30
C LYS A 272 0.02 8.30 1.18
N THR A 273 0.14 6.99 1.50
CA THR A 273 0.31 6.53 2.88
C THR A 273 1.76 6.61 3.36
N TYR A 274 2.75 6.32 2.48
CA TYR A 274 4.12 6.08 2.90
C TYR A 274 5.17 6.97 2.22
N ILE A 275 4.83 7.64 1.12
CA ILE A 275 5.81 8.36 0.28
C ILE A 275 5.55 9.87 0.27
N ASP A 276 4.30 10.30 -0.09
CA ASP A 276 3.98 11.72 -0.23
C ASP A 276 4.16 12.44 1.11
N ASP A 277 4.97 13.49 1.11
CA ASP A 277 5.29 14.33 2.27
C ASP A 277 5.91 13.56 3.47
N ILE A 278 6.42 12.34 3.25
CA ILE A 278 7.03 11.51 4.29
C ILE A 278 8.54 11.49 4.13
N GLU A 279 9.25 11.80 5.20
CA GLU A 279 10.71 11.67 5.23
C GLU A 279 11.13 10.19 5.36
N PRO A 280 11.89 9.65 4.39
CA PRO A 280 12.35 8.26 4.43
C PRO A 280 13.12 7.93 5.70
N ASN A 281 12.98 6.70 6.18
CA ASN A 281 13.65 6.15 7.36
C ASN A 281 13.28 6.82 8.69
N LYS A 282 12.38 7.80 8.71
CA LYS A 282 11.87 8.40 9.95
C LYS A 282 10.49 7.85 10.32
N PRO A 283 10.24 7.58 11.62
CA PRO A 283 8.89 7.23 12.07
C PRO A 283 7.97 8.45 12.03
N TYR A 284 6.73 8.23 11.61
CA TYR A 284 5.68 9.24 11.61
C TYR A 284 4.37 8.68 12.17
N ALA A 285 3.53 9.55 12.73
CA ALA A 285 2.22 9.16 13.23
C ALA A 285 1.32 8.66 12.10
N ALA A 286 0.71 7.49 12.27
CA ALA A 286 -0.24 7.00 11.28
C ALA A 286 -1.46 7.91 11.18
N PHE A 287 -1.94 8.16 9.97
CA PHE A 287 -3.04 9.06 9.67
C PHE A 287 -4.05 8.40 8.73
N ASP A 288 -5.24 8.96 8.70
CA ASP A 288 -6.29 8.63 7.74
C ASP A 288 -5.93 9.16 6.36
N ILE A 289 -6.00 8.31 5.33
CA ILE A 289 -5.52 8.64 3.98
C ILE A 289 -6.38 9.72 3.31
N GLU A 290 -7.68 9.76 3.60
CA GLU A 290 -8.61 10.71 2.96
C GLU A 290 -8.53 12.09 3.62
N THR A 291 -8.54 12.11 4.95
CA THR A 291 -8.58 13.37 5.73
C THR A 291 -7.22 13.90 6.14
N GLN A 292 -6.15 13.10 5.99
CA GLN A 292 -4.78 13.40 6.46
C GLN A 292 -4.69 13.66 7.98
N THR A 293 -5.74 13.26 8.74
CA THR A 293 -5.76 13.46 10.20
C THR A 293 -5.06 12.32 10.90
N PRO A 294 -4.15 12.59 11.86
CA PRO A 294 -3.49 11.54 12.63
C PRO A 294 -4.47 10.70 13.45
N PHE A 295 -4.23 9.40 13.52
CA PHE A 295 -4.95 8.52 14.45
C PHE A 295 -4.43 8.73 15.87
N LEU A 296 -5.23 9.37 16.72
CA LEU A 296 -4.87 9.71 18.09
C LEU A 296 -5.71 8.94 19.12
N TYR A 297 -5.13 8.72 20.30
CA TYR A 297 -5.91 8.23 21.44
C TYR A 297 -6.99 9.24 21.84
N PRO A 298 -8.24 8.78 22.08
CA PRO A 298 -9.33 9.68 22.41
C PRO A 298 -9.10 10.40 23.75
N SER A 299 -9.75 11.55 23.93
CA SER A 299 -9.54 12.46 25.08
C SER A 299 -9.74 11.83 26.47
N LYS A 300 -10.49 10.73 26.56
CA LYS A 300 -10.72 10.00 27.82
C LYS A 300 -9.69 8.91 28.12
N HIS A 301 -8.74 8.67 27.21
CA HIS A 301 -7.70 7.64 27.38
C HIS A 301 -6.49 8.24 28.12
N GLU A 302 -5.77 7.43 28.91
CA GLU A 302 -4.54 7.87 29.62
C GLU A 302 -3.46 8.46 28.72
N LYS A 303 -3.41 8.01 27.46
CA LYS A 303 -2.50 8.50 26.40
C LYS A 303 -3.16 9.50 25.45
N ALA A 304 -4.19 10.23 25.92
CA ALA A 304 -4.95 11.16 25.09
C ALA A 304 -4.03 12.08 24.26
N GLY A 305 -4.34 12.24 22.97
CA GLY A 305 -3.59 13.08 22.04
C GLY A 305 -2.28 12.45 21.52
N GLN A 306 -1.85 11.30 22.02
CA GLN A 306 -0.71 10.59 21.44
C GLN A 306 -1.14 9.77 20.21
N PRO A 307 -0.26 9.55 19.22
CA PRO A 307 -0.53 8.67 18.09
C PRO A 307 -0.87 7.23 18.53
N LEU A 308 -1.87 6.62 17.89
CA LEU A 308 -2.23 5.22 18.15
C LEU A 308 -1.09 4.27 17.77
N PHE A 309 -0.39 4.56 16.68
CA PHE A 309 0.78 3.82 16.23
C PHE A 309 1.58 4.66 15.21
N TYR A 310 2.80 4.19 14.96
CA TYR A 310 3.72 4.82 14.02
C TYR A 310 3.89 3.95 12.78
N ARG A 311 4.14 4.63 11.66
CA ARG A 311 4.54 4.07 10.37
C ARG A 311 5.96 4.49 10.03
N LYS A 312 6.57 3.74 9.09
CA LYS A 312 7.88 4.07 8.53
C LYS A 312 7.96 3.61 7.08
N PHE A 313 8.62 4.40 6.27
CA PHE A 313 9.02 4.04 4.92
C PHE A 313 10.52 3.82 4.86
N VAL A 314 10.93 2.68 4.32
CA VAL A 314 12.33 2.34 4.04
C VAL A 314 12.49 2.23 2.53
N PRO A 315 13.22 3.16 1.88
CA PRO A 315 13.40 3.12 0.43
C PRO A 315 14.36 1.99 0.03
N ALA A 316 14.03 1.27 -1.05
CA ALA A 316 14.87 0.24 -1.65
C ALA A 316 15.47 0.72 -2.97
N ARG A 317 16.76 0.48 -3.18
CA ARG A 317 17.46 0.73 -4.45
C ARG A 317 18.15 -0.56 -4.90
N LEU A 318 18.39 -0.69 -6.20
CA LEU A 318 19.16 -1.81 -6.73
C LEU A 318 20.57 -1.86 -6.13
N THR A 319 21.20 -0.69 -5.96
CA THR A 319 22.54 -0.53 -5.39
C THR A 319 22.68 -1.03 -3.94
N ASP A 320 21.55 -1.23 -3.24
CA ASP A 320 21.54 -1.75 -1.87
C ASP A 320 21.74 -3.28 -1.82
N ASN A 321 21.79 -3.94 -2.98
CA ASN A 321 21.99 -5.38 -3.09
C ASN A 321 23.34 -5.71 -3.77
N PRO A 322 24.40 -5.92 -3.00
CA PRO A 322 25.73 -6.19 -3.55
C PRO A 322 25.76 -7.42 -4.46
N PHE A 323 24.92 -8.44 -4.20
CA PHE A 323 24.89 -9.67 -5.01
C PHE A 323 24.41 -9.44 -6.45
N LEU A 324 23.53 -8.46 -6.68
CA LEU A 324 23.03 -8.13 -8.02
C LEU A 324 23.89 -7.07 -8.72
N MET A 325 24.72 -6.36 -7.96
CA MET A 325 25.64 -5.36 -8.49
C MET A 325 26.97 -5.96 -8.95
N GLU A 326 27.32 -7.16 -8.48
CA GLU A 326 28.63 -7.77 -8.71
C GLU A 326 28.94 -8.02 -10.19
N ASP A 327 27.95 -8.46 -10.97
CA ASP A 327 28.10 -8.76 -12.41
C ASP A 327 27.46 -7.72 -13.36
N GLY A 328 26.67 -6.78 -12.82
CA GLY A 328 25.97 -5.73 -13.58
C GLY A 328 24.94 -6.21 -14.60
N GLN A 329 24.71 -7.53 -14.74
CA GLN A 329 23.78 -8.07 -15.75
C GLN A 329 22.35 -7.68 -15.45
N TYR A 330 21.96 -7.70 -14.17
CA TYR A 330 20.59 -7.34 -13.77
C TYR A 330 20.31 -5.85 -14.03
N GLU A 331 21.24 -4.98 -13.74
CA GLU A 331 21.14 -3.55 -14.06
C GLU A 331 21.01 -3.33 -15.57
N ALA A 332 21.84 -3.99 -16.38
CA ALA A 332 21.75 -3.92 -17.85
C ALA A 332 20.38 -4.39 -18.38
N MET A 333 19.80 -5.43 -17.78
CA MET A 333 18.43 -5.86 -18.11
C MET A 333 17.41 -4.77 -17.80
N LEU A 334 17.46 -4.15 -16.62
CA LEU A 334 16.53 -3.07 -16.26
C LEU A 334 16.70 -1.83 -17.15
N LEU A 335 17.94 -1.49 -17.52
CA LEU A 335 18.23 -0.39 -18.45
C LEU A 335 17.65 -0.63 -19.86
N SER A 336 17.46 -1.87 -20.27
CA SER A 336 16.88 -2.23 -21.56
C SER A 336 15.35 -2.15 -21.60
N LEU A 337 14.70 -1.96 -20.44
CA LEU A 337 13.24 -1.83 -20.37
C LEU A 337 12.76 -0.50 -20.97
N PRO A 338 11.48 -0.42 -21.41
CA PRO A 338 10.84 0.82 -21.73
C PRO A 338 10.99 1.86 -20.61
N GLU A 339 10.97 3.14 -20.93
CA GLU A 339 11.28 4.23 -19.97
C GLU A 339 10.43 4.18 -18.69
N VAL A 340 9.14 3.91 -18.83
CA VAL A 340 8.19 3.82 -17.71
C VAL A 340 8.59 2.70 -16.75
N GLU A 341 8.83 1.50 -17.27
CA GLU A 341 9.24 0.34 -16.47
C GLU A 341 10.63 0.55 -15.87
N ARG A 342 11.54 1.17 -16.62
CA ARG A 342 12.88 1.49 -16.14
C ARG A 342 12.83 2.46 -14.96
N LYS A 343 12.12 3.58 -15.06
CA LYS A 343 11.93 4.54 -13.96
C LYS A 343 11.35 3.85 -12.73
N ARG A 344 10.36 2.98 -12.93
CA ARG A 344 9.71 2.26 -11.85
C ARG A 344 10.61 1.21 -11.19
N LEU A 345 11.24 0.36 -11.98
CA LEU A 345 11.95 -0.81 -11.48
C LEU A 345 13.42 -0.54 -11.18
N LEU A 346 14.09 0.34 -11.93
CA LEU A 346 15.49 0.69 -11.69
C LEU A 346 15.61 1.89 -10.73
N ASP A 347 14.88 2.98 -11.03
CA ASP A 347 15.01 4.21 -10.25
C ASP A 347 14.14 4.18 -8.98
N GLY A 348 13.15 3.29 -8.91
CA GLY A 348 12.22 3.20 -7.79
C GLY A 348 11.29 4.41 -7.71
N ASP A 349 10.99 5.04 -8.85
CA ASP A 349 10.20 6.25 -8.95
C ASP A 349 8.71 5.97 -8.71
N TRP A 350 8.17 6.56 -7.65
CA TRP A 350 6.77 6.43 -7.24
C TRP A 350 5.82 7.35 -7.99
N ASP A 351 6.33 8.27 -8.78
CA ASP A 351 5.52 9.15 -9.62
C ASP A 351 5.11 8.51 -10.95
N VAL A 352 5.73 7.39 -11.29
CA VAL A 352 5.45 6.63 -12.52
C VAL A 352 4.40 5.56 -12.26
N ALA A 353 3.19 5.75 -12.80
CA ALA A 353 2.10 4.77 -12.69
C ALA A 353 2.16 3.74 -13.83
N GLU A 354 2.19 2.45 -13.50
CA GLU A 354 2.08 1.36 -14.48
C GLU A 354 0.67 1.31 -15.08
N GLY A 355 0.59 1.31 -16.41
CA GLY A 355 -0.69 1.28 -17.11
C GLY A 355 -1.51 2.55 -16.93
N ALA A 356 -0.91 3.65 -16.47
CA ALA A 356 -1.53 4.96 -16.48
C ALA A 356 -1.87 5.36 -17.91
N ALA A 357 -3.05 5.93 -18.08
CA ALA A 357 -3.48 6.42 -19.39
C ALA A 357 -2.65 7.60 -19.89
N PHE A 358 -1.94 8.29 -18.97
CA PHE A 358 -1.15 9.51 -19.26
C PHE A 358 0.26 9.41 -18.67
N PRO A 359 1.15 8.60 -19.28
CA PRO A 359 2.51 8.43 -18.79
C PRO A 359 3.38 9.70 -18.88
N GLU A 360 2.98 10.67 -19.71
CA GLU A 360 3.64 11.97 -19.84
C GLU A 360 3.40 12.89 -18.65
N PHE A 361 2.32 12.64 -17.87
CA PHE A 361 2.00 13.47 -16.73
C PHE A 361 3.07 13.36 -15.65
N SER A 362 3.65 14.48 -15.28
CA SER A 362 4.63 14.59 -14.21
C SER A 362 4.27 15.75 -13.31
N ARG A 363 4.21 15.54 -12.00
CA ARG A 363 3.93 16.62 -11.04
C ARG A 363 4.92 17.76 -11.14
N VAL A 364 6.21 17.44 -11.32
CA VAL A 364 7.27 18.46 -11.43
C VAL A 364 7.07 19.40 -12.61
N ARG A 365 6.49 18.92 -13.71
CA ARG A 365 6.30 19.70 -14.95
C ARG A 365 4.93 20.33 -15.08
N HIS A 366 3.90 19.64 -14.61
CA HIS A 366 2.50 20.01 -14.87
C HIS A 366 1.81 20.63 -13.67
N VAL A 367 2.36 20.50 -12.45
CA VAL A 367 1.77 21.10 -11.26
C VAL A 367 2.59 22.31 -10.84
N VAL A 368 1.88 23.41 -10.60
CA VAL A 368 2.48 24.68 -10.19
C VAL A 368 1.79 25.18 -8.93
N GLU A 369 2.51 25.93 -8.10
CA GLU A 369 1.91 26.64 -7.00
C GLU A 369 0.94 27.71 -7.48
N PRO A 370 -0.19 27.92 -6.79
CA PRO A 370 -1.16 28.95 -7.16
C PRO A 370 -0.53 30.35 -7.21
N PHE A 371 -0.83 31.06 -8.28
CA PHE A 371 -0.44 32.47 -8.45
C PHE A 371 -1.63 33.30 -8.92
N GLU A 372 -1.55 34.62 -8.82
CA GLU A 372 -2.61 35.51 -9.27
C GLU A 372 -2.69 35.52 -10.80
N LEU A 373 -3.82 35.05 -11.34
CA LEU A 373 -4.02 34.96 -12.78
C LEU A 373 -4.39 36.35 -13.36
N PRO A 374 -3.76 36.79 -14.47
CA PRO A 374 -4.12 38.02 -15.14
C PRO A 374 -5.62 38.08 -15.47
N THR A 375 -6.27 39.20 -15.21
CA THR A 375 -7.72 39.38 -15.42
C THR A 375 -8.12 39.32 -16.89
N ASN A 376 -7.19 39.62 -17.78
CA ASN A 376 -7.37 39.59 -19.24
C ASN A 376 -7.18 38.19 -19.86
N TRP A 377 -6.81 37.19 -19.08
CA TRP A 377 -6.83 35.81 -19.57
C TRP A 377 -8.26 35.28 -19.62
N PRO A 378 -8.73 34.75 -20.76
CA PRO A 378 -10.06 34.15 -20.85
C PRO A 378 -10.26 33.04 -19.82
N ARG A 379 -11.38 33.09 -19.08
CA ARG A 379 -11.78 32.04 -18.13
C ARG A 379 -12.67 31.01 -18.82
N ILE A 380 -12.49 29.75 -18.47
CA ILE A 380 -13.25 28.62 -18.98
C ILE A 380 -13.68 27.74 -17.81
N ARG A 381 -14.80 27.05 -17.95
CA ARG A 381 -15.32 26.11 -16.96
C ARG A 381 -15.85 24.87 -17.64
N ALA A 382 -15.55 23.69 -17.05
CA ALA A 382 -16.13 22.44 -17.49
C ALA A 382 -16.57 21.59 -16.30
N ALA A 383 -17.64 20.80 -16.47
CA ALA A 383 -18.13 19.96 -15.39
C ALA A 383 -18.58 18.58 -15.90
N ASP A 384 -18.34 17.59 -15.05
CA ASP A 384 -18.95 16.29 -15.07
C ASP A 384 -19.87 16.16 -13.84
N TYR A 385 -21.18 15.90 -14.06
CA TYR A 385 -22.17 15.86 -12.99
C TYR A 385 -22.49 14.43 -12.56
N GLY A 386 -22.38 14.17 -11.27
CA GLY A 386 -22.86 12.98 -10.61
C GLY A 386 -23.57 13.32 -9.29
N TYR A 387 -24.56 12.53 -8.88
CA TYR A 387 -25.17 12.66 -7.55
C TYR A 387 -24.60 11.60 -6.58
N ALA A 388 -24.77 10.33 -6.90
CA ALA A 388 -24.17 9.22 -6.15
C ALA A 388 -22.66 9.09 -6.41
N SER A 389 -22.22 9.37 -7.63
CA SER A 389 -20.85 9.61 -8.00
C SER A 389 -20.46 11.06 -7.75
N PRO A 390 -19.17 11.40 -7.64
CA PRO A 390 -18.74 12.78 -7.49
C PRO A 390 -19.14 13.65 -8.69
N SER A 391 -19.58 14.88 -8.43
CA SER A 391 -19.55 15.95 -9.41
C SER A 391 -18.16 16.57 -9.41
N CYS A 392 -17.59 16.81 -10.59
CA CYS A 392 -16.35 17.55 -10.75
C CYS A 392 -16.58 18.80 -11.57
N VAL A 393 -16.16 19.96 -11.07
CA VAL A 393 -16.12 21.22 -11.83
C VAL A 393 -14.67 21.71 -11.86
N LEU A 394 -14.16 21.97 -13.05
CA LEU A 394 -12.84 22.53 -13.27
C LEU A 394 -12.94 23.95 -13.85
N TRP A 395 -12.15 24.86 -13.34
CA TRP A 395 -11.96 26.19 -13.89
C TRP A 395 -10.56 26.33 -14.47
N GLY A 396 -10.49 26.83 -15.67
CA GLY A 396 -9.25 27.07 -16.40
C GLY A 396 -9.13 28.51 -16.88
N ALA A 397 -7.89 28.94 -17.06
CA ALA A 397 -7.55 30.20 -17.73
C ALA A 397 -6.68 29.90 -18.95
N ILE A 398 -6.79 30.73 -19.98
CA ILE A 398 -6.02 30.57 -21.23
C ILE A 398 -5.07 31.74 -21.34
N ASP A 399 -3.77 31.49 -21.41
CA ASP A 399 -2.78 32.53 -21.65
C ASP A 399 -2.65 32.90 -23.14
N TRP A 400 -1.80 33.87 -23.46
CA TRP A 400 -1.61 34.35 -24.79
C TRP A 400 -0.95 33.34 -25.74
N ASP A 401 -0.22 32.37 -25.19
CA ASP A 401 0.43 31.28 -25.93
C ASP A 401 -0.48 30.05 -26.09
N ASN A 402 -1.75 30.18 -25.67
CA ASN A 402 -2.72 29.13 -25.75
C ASN A 402 -2.46 27.96 -24.78
N ASN A 403 -1.71 28.20 -23.70
CA ASN A 403 -1.61 27.26 -22.61
C ASN A 403 -2.83 27.35 -21.70
N ILE A 404 -3.19 26.24 -21.07
CA ILE A 404 -4.31 26.17 -20.15
C ILE A 404 -3.77 26.01 -18.73
N TRP A 405 -4.28 26.86 -17.85
CA TRP A 405 -3.99 26.84 -16.43
C TRP A 405 -5.25 26.45 -15.68
N VAL A 406 -5.33 25.18 -15.22
CA VAL A 406 -6.45 24.70 -14.39
C VAL A 406 -6.18 25.18 -12.97
N TYR A 407 -6.92 26.19 -12.50
CA TYR A 407 -6.58 26.94 -11.29
C TYR A 407 -7.50 26.66 -10.10
N ARG A 408 -8.66 26.04 -10.36
CA ARG A 408 -9.64 25.70 -9.31
C ARG A 408 -10.37 24.42 -9.66
N GLU A 409 -10.68 23.65 -8.62
CA GLU A 409 -11.44 22.42 -8.68
C GLU A 409 -12.52 22.40 -7.61
N LEU A 410 -13.72 21.97 -7.93
CA LEU A 410 -14.76 21.58 -6.99
C LEU A 410 -15.06 20.10 -7.23
N TYR A 411 -14.94 19.29 -6.19
CA TYR A 411 -15.15 17.85 -6.26
C TYR A 411 -16.00 17.41 -5.07
N ALA A 412 -17.27 17.02 -5.32
CA ALA A 412 -18.19 16.72 -4.24
C ALA A 412 -19.25 15.68 -4.67
N LYS A 413 -19.78 14.93 -3.69
CA LYS A 413 -20.88 13.99 -3.85
C LYS A 413 -22.17 14.54 -3.24
N HIS A 414 -23.29 13.98 -3.66
CA HIS A 414 -24.61 14.23 -3.09
C HIS A 414 -25.08 15.69 -3.19
N LEU A 415 -24.63 16.40 -4.21
CA LEU A 415 -25.15 17.73 -4.54
C LEU A 415 -26.23 17.61 -5.60
N THR A 416 -27.39 18.22 -5.35
CA THR A 416 -28.42 18.42 -6.38
C THR A 416 -27.91 19.39 -7.43
N ALA A 417 -28.63 19.48 -8.57
CA ALA A 417 -28.26 20.41 -9.63
C ALA A 417 -28.28 21.88 -9.16
N GLU A 418 -29.25 22.22 -8.31
CA GLU A 418 -29.38 23.55 -7.70
C GLU A 418 -28.21 23.83 -6.76
N GLU A 419 -27.93 22.92 -5.81
CA GLU A 419 -26.84 23.09 -4.84
C GLU A 419 -25.46 23.18 -5.51
N LEU A 420 -25.25 22.43 -6.60
CA LEU A 420 -24.02 22.54 -7.38
C LEU A 420 -23.96 23.89 -8.10
N ALA A 421 -25.07 24.38 -8.64
CA ALA A 421 -25.14 25.68 -9.29
C ALA A 421 -24.81 26.83 -8.30
N ASP A 422 -25.38 26.79 -7.08
CA ASP A 422 -25.10 27.75 -6.03
C ASP A 422 -23.62 27.80 -5.66
N LYS A 423 -22.98 26.61 -5.51
CA LYS A 423 -21.53 26.53 -5.23
C LYS A 423 -20.67 27.07 -6.38
N ILE A 424 -21.09 26.87 -7.63
CA ILE A 424 -20.39 27.43 -8.79
C ILE A 424 -20.49 28.94 -8.77
N LEU A 425 -21.66 29.51 -8.54
CA LEU A 425 -21.87 30.97 -8.47
C LEU A 425 -21.08 31.59 -7.31
N GLU A 426 -21.07 30.93 -6.16
CA GLU A 426 -20.24 31.35 -5.02
C GLU A 426 -18.74 31.37 -5.37
N ALA A 427 -18.25 30.31 -6.03
CA ALA A 427 -16.85 30.20 -6.41
C ALA A 427 -16.43 31.25 -7.47
N GLU A 428 -17.36 31.74 -8.27
CA GLU A 428 -17.11 32.72 -9.36
C GLU A 428 -17.36 34.17 -8.96
N GLN A 429 -17.74 34.47 -7.71
CA GLN A 429 -18.09 35.84 -7.28
C GLN A 429 -17.03 36.89 -7.58
N LEU A 430 -15.75 36.53 -7.51
CA LEU A 430 -14.62 37.41 -7.72
C LEU A 430 -13.89 37.18 -9.05
N ASP A 431 -14.31 36.17 -9.82
CA ASP A 431 -13.67 35.82 -11.08
C ASP A 431 -14.24 36.67 -12.26
N PRO A 432 -13.44 36.94 -13.28
CA PRO A 432 -13.98 37.40 -14.55
C PRO A 432 -14.98 36.39 -15.12
N PRO A 433 -16.03 36.84 -15.84
CA PRO A 433 -17.01 35.93 -16.45
C PRO A 433 -16.34 34.90 -17.33
N ALA A 434 -16.79 33.63 -17.22
CA ALA A 434 -16.26 32.57 -18.06
C ALA A 434 -16.67 32.78 -19.55
N HIS A 435 -15.69 32.70 -20.46
CA HIS A 435 -15.90 32.89 -21.89
C HIS A 435 -16.70 31.74 -22.49
N TYR A 436 -16.46 30.52 -22.06
CA TYR A 436 -17.31 29.39 -22.37
C TYR A 436 -17.37 28.39 -21.20
N THR A 437 -18.45 27.65 -21.15
CA THR A 437 -18.77 26.75 -20.06
C THR A 437 -19.37 25.47 -20.63
N VAL A 438 -18.87 24.34 -20.19
CA VAL A 438 -19.19 23.02 -20.76
C VAL A 438 -19.66 22.07 -19.68
N LEU A 439 -20.77 21.37 -19.91
CA LEU A 439 -21.27 20.34 -19.02
C LEU A 439 -21.44 19.04 -19.80
N ASP A 440 -21.31 17.89 -19.14
CA ASP A 440 -21.60 16.60 -19.75
C ASP A 440 -22.94 16.64 -20.50
N SER A 441 -22.88 16.27 -21.77
CA SER A 441 -24.04 16.31 -22.66
C SER A 441 -25.18 15.38 -22.21
N SER A 442 -24.94 14.38 -21.36
CA SER A 442 -25.99 13.54 -20.77
C SER A 442 -26.94 14.32 -19.87
N CYS A 443 -26.47 15.46 -19.30
CA CYS A 443 -27.26 16.32 -18.43
C CYS A 443 -28.43 17.04 -19.13
N TRP A 444 -28.48 17.03 -20.46
CA TRP A 444 -29.64 17.51 -21.24
C TRP A 444 -30.72 16.46 -21.45
N ASN A 445 -30.44 15.19 -21.11
CA ASN A 445 -31.45 14.13 -21.22
C ASN A 445 -32.54 14.32 -20.16
N LYS A 446 -33.79 14.26 -20.58
CA LYS A 446 -34.95 14.34 -19.69
C LYS A 446 -35.30 12.94 -19.18
N THR A 447 -35.26 12.74 -17.88
CA THR A 447 -35.59 11.48 -17.20
C THR A 447 -36.95 11.56 -16.51
N GLY A 448 -37.97 12.09 -17.20
CA GLY A 448 -39.34 12.20 -16.67
C GLY A 448 -40.01 13.55 -16.94
N PHE A 449 -41.01 13.89 -16.14
CA PHE A 449 -41.75 15.16 -16.22
C PHE A 449 -41.00 16.23 -15.41
N GLY A 450 -40.09 16.95 -16.03
CA GLY A 450 -39.34 18.03 -15.36
C GLY A 450 -38.26 18.62 -16.22
N PRO A 451 -37.58 19.66 -15.73
CA PRO A 451 -36.39 20.17 -16.41
C PRO A 451 -35.27 19.14 -16.36
N SER A 452 -34.41 19.15 -17.36
CA SER A 452 -33.16 18.39 -17.31
C SER A 452 -32.21 18.98 -16.25
N ILE A 453 -31.17 18.24 -15.90
CA ILE A 453 -30.10 18.70 -14.96
C ILE A 453 -29.52 20.04 -15.45
N ALA A 454 -29.18 20.10 -16.74
CA ALA A 454 -28.65 21.32 -17.36
C ALA A 454 -29.66 22.49 -17.31
N GLU A 455 -30.94 22.24 -17.63
CA GLU A 455 -31.99 23.26 -17.55
C GLU A 455 -32.20 23.75 -16.09
N THR A 456 -32.07 22.87 -15.11
CA THR A 456 -32.17 23.22 -13.68
C THR A 456 -31.03 24.15 -13.27
N MET A 457 -29.77 23.81 -13.58
CA MET A 457 -28.62 24.66 -13.30
C MET A 457 -28.70 26.01 -14.03
N MET A 458 -29.20 26.01 -15.28
CA MET A 458 -29.38 27.26 -16.03
C MET A 458 -30.45 28.17 -15.42
N ARG A 459 -31.53 27.61 -14.85
CA ARG A 459 -32.53 28.39 -14.10
C ARG A 459 -31.97 28.98 -12.82
N ALA A 460 -31.00 28.30 -12.19
CA ALA A 460 -30.27 28.83 -11.05
C ALA A 460 -29.20 29.90 -11.43
N GLY A 461 -29.02 30.19 -12.72
CA GLY A 461 -28.15 31.26 -13.19
C GLY A 461 -26.80 30.80 -13.80
N VAL A 462 -26.49 29.52 -13.78
CA VAL A 462 -25.25 29.00 -14.34
C VAL A 462 -25.44 28.62 -15.81
N ARG A 463 -24.67 29.23 -16.71
CA ARG A 463 -24.75 28.94 -18.14
C ARG A 463 -23.93 27.69 -18.48
N TRP A 464 -24.47 26.85 -19.40
CA TRP A 464 -23.82 25.65 -19.89
C TRP A 464 -24.02 25.44 -21.39
N THR A 465 -23.01 24.83 -22.03
CA THR A 465 -23.10 24.25 -23.37
C THR A 465 -22.83 22.74 -23.28
N PRO A 466 -23.46 21.91 -24.13
CA PRO A 466 -23.22 20.46 -24.10
C PRO A 466 -21.79 20.11 -24.55
N SER A 467 -21.21 19.13 -23.89
CA SER A 467 -19.86 18.63 -24.21
C SER A 467 -19.82 17.81 -25.50
N ASP A 468 -18.66 17.75 -26.13
CA ASP A 468 -18.34 16.75 -27.14
C ASP A 468 -18.22 15.35 -26.50
N ARG A 469 -18.83 14.35 -27.14
CA ARG A 469 -18.85 12.97 -26.64
C ARG A 469 -17.68 12.10 -27.12
N ASN A 470 -16.84 12.58 -27.99
CA ASN A 470 -15.74 11.79 -28.56
C ASN A 470 -14.63 11.56 -27.52
N ARG A 471 -14.70 10.41 -26.83
CA ARG A 471 -13.77 10.07 -25.75
C ARG A 471 -12.34 9.91 -26.27
N LEU A 472 -12.15 9.21 -27.39
CA LEU A 472 -10.81 8.94 -27.92
C LEU A 472 -10.10 10.22 -28.37
N GLN A 473 -10.81 11.08 -29.11
CA GLN A 473 -10.27 12.37 -29.53
C GLN A 473 -9.93 13.26 -28.33
N GLY A 474 -10.79 13.25 -27.29
CA GLY A 474 -10.56 14.00 -26.06
C GLY A 474 -9.34 13.50 -25.29
N LYS A 475 -9.15 12.17 -25.19
CA LYS A 475 -7.95 11.59 -24.61
C LYS A 475 -6.69 12.00 -25.38
N MET A 476 -6.73 11.92 -26.69
CA MET A 476 -5.60 12.36 -27.55
C MET A 476 -5.27 13.85 -27.38
N GLU A 477 -6.29 14.71 -27.19
CA GLU A 477 -6.04 16.13 -26.92
C GLU A 477 -5.38 16.35 -25.55
N ILE A 478 -5.74 15.56 -24.53
CA ILE A 478 -5.04 15.59 -23.24
C ILE A 478 -3.58 15.19 -23.42
N HIS A 479 -3.29 14.06 -24.10
CA HIS A 479 -1.92 13.63 -24.41
C HIS A 479 -1.12 14.74 -25.10
N ARG A 480 -1.70 15.34 -26.15
CA ARG A 480 -1.05 16.40 -26.91
C ARG A 480 -0.70 17.63 -26.06
N ARG A 481 -1.49 17.93 -25.03
CA ARG A 481 -1.25 19.09 -24.16
C ARG A 481 -0.36 18.80 -22.97
N LEU A 482 -0.30 17.55 -22.54
CA LEU A 482 0.64 17.10 -21.52
C LEU A 482 2.05 16.93 -22.11
N ALA A 483 2.16 16.51 -23.38
CA ALA A 483 3.46 16.41 -24.05
C ALA A 483 4.11 17.80 -24.20
N ASP A 484 5.44 17.79 -24.24
CA ASP A 484 6.22 19.00 -24.49
C ASP A 484 5.94 19.55 -25.90
N ASP A 485 5.68 20.83 -25.96
CA ASP A 485 5.61 21.52 -27.25
C ASP A 485 6.98 21.50 -27.90
N PRO A 486 7.07 21.11 -29.18
CA PRO A 486 8.35 20.98 -29.89
C PRO A 486 9.20 22.26 -29.93
N TYR A 487 8.56 23.43 -29.84
CA TYR A 487 9.23 24.74 -29.94
C TYR A 487 9.60 25.32 -28.57
N THR A 488 8.69 25.20 -27.58
CA THR A 488 8.89 25.79 -26.23
C THR A 488 9.51 24.81 -25.24
N GLN A 489 9.47 23.51 -25.51
CA GLN A 489 9.89 22.43 -24.63
C GLN A 489 9.10 22.44 -23.31
N GLU A 490 7.87 23.00 -23.31
CA GLU A 490 7.01 23.15 -22.16
C GLU A 490 5.62 22.54 -22.43
N PRO A 491 4.92 21.98 -21.41
CA PRO A 491 3.58 21.46 -21.59
C PRO A 491 2.57 22.58 -21.77
N ARG A 492 1.51 22.31 -22.59
CA ARG A 492 0.45 23.27 -22.88
C ARG A 492 -0.75 23.21 -21.92
N VAL A 493 -0.66 22.42 -20.88
CA VAL A 493 -1.62 22.39 -19.77
C VAL A 493 -0.88 22.26 -18.45
N ARG A 494 -1.28 23.07 -17.47
CA ARG A 494 -0.75 23.04 -16.11
C ARG A 494 -1.88 23.12 -15.11
N PHE A 495 -1.65 22.60 -13.93
CA PHE A 495 -2.61 22.50 -12.84
C PHE A 495 -2.06 23.19 -11.61
N PHE A 496 -2.87 23.98 -10.94
CA PHE A 496 -2.51 24.50 -9.62
C PHE A 496 -2.51 23.38 -8.60
N SER A 497 -1.61 23.44 -7.63
CA SER A 497 -1.42 22.39 -6.63
C SER A 497 -2.67 22.09 -5.79
N ASN A 498 -3.63 23.03 -5.72
CA ASN A 498 -4.91 22.87 -5.04
C ASN A 498 -5.94 22.03 -5.85
N CYS A 499 -5.70 21.72 -7.14
CA CYS A 499 -6.57 20.88 -7.98
C CYS A 499 -6.24 19.40 -7.79
N GLN A 500 -6.45 18.89 -6.60
CA GLN A 500 -5.90 17.59 -6.17
C GLN A 500 -6.52 16.38 -6.89
N ASN A 501 -7.83 16.41 -7.20
CA ASN A 501 -8.49 15.24 -7.80
C ASN A 501 -8.10 15.06 -9.27
N ILE A 502 -8.02 16.13 -10.05
CA ILE A 502 -7.53 16.01 -11.44
C ILE A 502 -6.06 15.58 -11.48
N ILE A 503 -5.21 16.11 -10.60
CA ILE A 503 -3.80 15.69 -10.47
C ILE A 503 -3.72 14.20 -10.11
N LYS A 504 -4.52 13.75 -9.14
CA LYS A 504 -4.61 12.33 -8.74
C LYS A 504 -5.04 11.44 -9.90
N GLN A 505 -6.09 11.84 -10.64
CA GLN A 505 -6.62 11.04 -11.74
C GLN A 505 -5.64 10.97 -12.92
N LEU A 506 -5.02 12.07 -13.32
CA LEU A 506 -4.00 12.05 -14.38
C LEU A 506 -2.77 11.22 -14.01
N THR A 507 -2.39 11.20 -12.73
CA THR A 507 -1.28 10.37 -12.24
C THR A 507 -1.57 8.87 -12.32
N GLY A 508 -2.83 8.45 -12.09
CA GLY A 508 -3.11 7.03 -11.82
C GLY A 508 -4.29 6.40 -12.55
N ILE A 509 -5.01 7.14 -13.43
CA ILE A 509 -6.14 6.55 -14.15
C ILE A 509 -5.65 5.47 -15.11
N PRO A 510 -6.13 4.19 -14.98
CA PRO A 510 -5.64 3.10 -15.81
C PRO A 510 -6.27 3.11 -17.20
N LEU A 511 -5.57 2.50 -18.15
CA LEU A 511 -6.14 2.13 -19.45
C LEU A 511 -7.21 1.06 -19.27
N SER A 512 -8.25 1.11 -20.11
CA SER A 512 -9.29 0.10 -20.13
C SER A 512 -8.72 -1.26 -20.56
N LYS A 513 -9.05 -2.32 -19.82
CA LYS A 513 -8.62 -3.69 -20.14
C LYS A 513 -9.27 -4.23 -21.42
N THR A 514 -10.39 -3.66 -21.84
CA THR A 514 -11.15 -4.08 -23.03
C THR A 514 -10.90 -3.19 -24.24
N ASN A 515 -10.46 -1.96 -24.04
CA ASN A 515 -10.12 -1.00 -25.07
C ASN A 515 -8.89 -0.20 -24.62
N SER A 516 -7.71 -0.62 -25.01
CA SER A 516 -6.44 0.02 -24.64
C SER A 516 -6.29 1.46 -25.13
N GLU A 517 -7.17 1.92 -26.03
CA GLU A 517 -7.18 3.29 -26.52
C GLU A 517 -7.95 4.25 -25.58
N ASP A 518 -8.76 3.74 -24.65
CA ASP A 518 -9.53 4.56 -23.69
C ASP A 518 -9.10 4.29 -22.24
N VAL A 519 -9.52 5.16 -21.34
CA VAL A 519 -9.33 4.96 -19.89
C VAL A 519 -10.34 3.93 -19.35
N ASP A 520 -10.04 3.32 -18.22
CA ASP A 520 -10.98 2.43 -17.53
C ASP A 520 -12.11 3.23 -16.88
N THR A 521 -13.29 3.22 -17.49
CA THR A 521 -14.51 3.90 -16.99
C THR A 521 -15.07 3.32 -15.68
N LYS A 522 -14.50 2.24 -15.16
CA LYS A 522 -14.80 1.72 -13.82
C LYS A 522 -13.94 2.36 -12.74
N ALA A 523 -12.85 3.03 -13.13
CA ALA A 523 -12.05 3.84 -12.24
C ALA A 523 -12.76 5.19 -11.97
N GLU A 524 -12.23 5.94 -11.02
CA GLU A 524 -12.69 7.29 -10.71
C GLU A 524 -12.20 8.23 -11.82
N ASP A 525 -13.07 8.58 -12.79
CA ASP A 525 -12.71 9.34 -14.00
C ASP A 525 -13.40 10.72 -14.13
N HIS A 526 -14.10 11.18 -13.09
CA HIS A 526 -14.95 12.38 -13.16
C HIS A 526 -14.15 13.68 -13.44
N ALA A 527 -12.97 13.85 -12.82
CA ALA A 527 -12.13 15.02 -13.08
C ALA A 527 -11.45 14.93 -14.46
N TYR A 528 -11.06 13.72 -14.86
CA TYR A 528 -10.58 13.46 -16.24
C TYR A 528 -11.66 13.79 -17.29
N ASP A 529 -12.90 13.38 -17.09
CA ASP A 529 -13.99 13.69 -18.01
C ASP A 529 -14.30 15.19 -18.05
N ALA A 530 -14.29 15.88 -16.91
CA ALA A 530 -14.42 17.34 -16.89
C ALA A 530 -13.28 18.03 -17.67
N LEU A 531 -12.02 17.59 -17.49
CA LEU A 531 -10.88 18.10 -18.27
C LEU A 531 -11.04 17.82 -19.77
N ARG A 532 -11.43 16.62 -20.12
CA ARG A 532 -11.70 16.22 -21.50
C ARG A 532 -12.76 17.11 -22.16
N TYR A 533 -13.87 17.37 -21.48
CA TYR A 533 -14.89 18.29 -21.94
C TYR A 533 -14.37 19.72 -22.16
N MET A 534 -13.57 20.20 -21.21
CA MET A 534 -12.94 21.52 -21.32
C MET A 534 -12.06 21.64 -22.57
N LEU A 535 -11.25 20.64 -22.85
CA LEU A 535 -10.29 20.68 -23.95
C LEU A 535 -10.94 20.49 -25.32
N MET A 536 -11.94 19.59 -25.43
CA MET A 536 -12.61 19.29 -26.68
C MET A 536 -13.50 20.44 -27.18
N THR A 537 -14.28 21.03 -26.30
CA THR A 537 -15.22 22.10 -26.70
C THR A 537 -14.49 23.38 -27.07
N ARG A 538 -13.28 23.60 -26.53
CA ARG A 538 -12.45 24.73 -26.87
C ARG A 538 -12.08 24.79 -28.35
N MET A 539 -11.90 23.66 -29.04
CA MET A 539 -11.48 23.65 -30.45
C MET A 539 -12.46 24.37 -31.37
N SER A 540 -13.76 24.35 -31.06
CA SER A 540 -14.79 25.04 -31.86
C SER A 540 -14.96 26.53 -31.49
N GLY A 541 -14.68 26.95 -30.26
CA GLY A 541 -14.80 28.36 -29.81
C GLY A 541 -13.54 29.20 -30.07
N TYR A 542 -12.36 28.57 -30.02
CA TYR A 542 -11.09 29.27 -30.15
C TYR A 542 -10.83 29.88 -31.54
N ALA A 543 -11.29 29.24 -32.61
CA ALA A 543 -11.23 29.83 -33.94
C ALA A 543 -12.00 31.18 -34.04
N ALA A 544 -13.12 31.30 -33.30
CA ALA A 544 -13.89 32.54 -33.24
C ALA A 544 -13.16 33.63 -32.40
N ILE A 545 -12.49 33.23 -31.31
CA ILE A 545 -11.72 34.17 -30.47
C ILE A 545 -10.43 34.61 -31.16
N GLN A 546 -9.72 33.72 -31.85
CA GLN A 546 -8.56 34.06 -32.66
C GLN A 546 -8.93 34.99 -33.83
N HIS A 547 -10.11 34.79 -34.42
CA HIS A 547 -10.62 35.68 -35.46
C HIS A 547 -10.94 37.08 -34.92
N GLN A 548 -11.53 37.17 -33.69
CA GLN A 548 -11.78 38.44 -33.01
C GLN A 548 -10.51 39.14 -32.57
N LEU A 549 -9.54 38.42 -32.00
CA LEU A 549 -8.25 38.96 -31.61
C LEU A 549 -7.40 39.38 -32.81
N GLY A 550 -7.46 38.65 -33.91
CA GLY A 550 -6.85 39.03 -35.20
C GLY A 550 -7.49 40.29 -35.78
N ALA A 551 -8.81 40.45 -35.67
CA ALA A 551 -9.51 41.63 -36.10
C ALA A 551 -9.17 42.86 -35.23
N ILE A 552 -9.05 42.70 -33.93
CA ILE A 552 -8.63 43.76 -32.99
C ILE A 552 -7.17 44.16 -33.25
N LYS A 553 -6.28 43.19 -33.47
CA LYS A 553 -4.86 43.45 -33.79
C LYS A 553 -4.71 44.22 -35.11
N ASN A 554 -5.51 43.87 -36.11
CA ASN A 554 -5.54 44.61 -37.37
C ASN A 554 -6.14 46.01 -37.25
N GLN A 555 -7.15 46.21 -36.41
CA GLN A 555 -7.67 47.55 -36.10
C GLN A 555 -6.65 48.41 -35.35
N VAL A 556 -5.90 47.84 -34.39
CA VAL A 556 -4.83 48.59 -33.67
C VAL A 556 -3.68 48.96 -34.64
N HIS A 557 -3.32 48.10 -35.60
CA HIS A 557 -2.34 48.43 -36.64
C HIS A 557 -2.85 49.53 -37.57
N GLN A 558 -4.11 49.44 -38.04
CA GLN A 558 -4.69 50.51 -38.86
C GLN A 558 -4.73 51.89 -38.14
N VAL A 559 -5.09 51.88 -36.88
CA VAL A 559 -5.09 53.13 -36.05
C VAL A 559 -3.67 53.65 -35.81
N GLN A 560 -2.67 52.80 -35.67
CA GLN A 560 -1.26 53.21 -35.60
C GLN A 560 -0.77 53.80 -36.92
N ASP A 561 -1.11 53.20 -38.06
CA ASP A 561 -0.75 53.68 -39.41
C ASP A 561 -1.43 55.03 -39.72
N GLU A 562 -2.69 55.26 -39.31
CA GLU A 562 -3.41 56.53 -39.46
C GLU A 562 -2.88 57.63 -38.52
N VAL A 563 -2.38 57.30 -37.33
CA VAL A 563 -1.88 58.29 -36.34
C VAL A 563 -0.42 58.62 -36.55
N PHE A 564 0.40 57.74 -37.13
CA PHE A 564 1.83 57.94 -37.33
C PHE A 564 2.26 58.21 -38.77
N GLY A 565 1.35 58.16 -39.72
CA GLY A 565 1.57 58.69 -41.08
C GLY A 565 2.64 57.99 -41.92
N TYR A 566 2.71 56.63 -41.85
CA TYR A 566 3.51 55.81 -42.78
C TYR A 566 2.64 54.93 -43.63
#